data_34950973b22bd113b8509b5a33e40344
#
_entry.id   34950973b22bd113b8509b5a33e40344
#
_cell.length_a   1.000
_cell.length_b   1.000
_cell.length_c   1.000
_cell.angle_alpha   90.00
_cell.angle_beta   90.00
_cell.angle_gamma   90.00
#
_symmetry.space_group_name_H-M   'P 1'
#
loop_
_entity.id
_entity.type
_entity.pdbx_description
1 polymer ?
#
loop_
_entity_poly.entity_id
_entity_poly.type
_entity_poly.pdbx_seq_one_letter_code
_entity_poly.pdbx_strand_id
1 'polypeptide(L)'
;WAHNYSLPREISLASDGSLVQKPYSGLTGMRTETKVERTLQLNGTESLAPVSGRQVELLGEFTVGGGEMGFRFLKKGDKGASLTYNSDNGMLTLDLTALDRTANDNGVYNGVYAVALPKKVAVGQVLKLHVFLDGSIADIFINDTWAYSVRLFPTNAEQTEAEVFATNNTTAKVSAWLLD
;
A
#
# COMPACT_ATOMS: atom_id res chain seq x y z
N TRP A 1 -7.50 -22.71 2.24
CA TRP A 1 -8.68 -22.13 2.89
C TRP A 1 -9.25 -21.00 2.01
N ALA A 2 -10.56 -20.77 2.09
CA ALA A 2 -11.25 -19.86 1.18
C ALA A 2 -11.56 -18.48 1.81
N HIS A 3 -11.47 -18.33 3.12
CA HIS A 3 -11.86 -17.09 3.82
C HIS A 3 -10.75 -16.57 4.72
N ASN A 4 -10.60 -15.25 4.76
CA ASN A 4 -9.74 -14.52 5.69
C ASN A 4 -10.51 -13.29 6.18
N TYR A 5 -10.18 -12.82 7.37
CA TYR A 5 -10.67 -11.55 7.87
C TYR A 5 -9.69 -10.43 7.49
N SER A 6 -10.21 -9.25 7.15
CA SER A 6 -9.43 -8.02 7.10
C SER A 6 -9.00 -7.60 8.51
N LEU A 7 -8.03 -6.73 8.61
CA LEU A 7 -7.67 -6.09 9.87
C LEU A 7 -8.85 -5.32 10.47
N PRO A 8 -8.93 -5.22 11.81
CA PRO A 8 -9.94 -4.41 12.47
C PRO A 8 -9.81 -2.94 12.10
N ARG A 9 -10.96 -2.26 11.96
CA ARG A 9 -11.06 -0.85 11.56
C ARG A 9 -11.79 -0.04 12.60
N GLU A 10 -11.35 1.18 12.81
CA GLU A 10 -12.11 2.21 13.51
C GLU A 10 -13.04 2.90 12.50
N ILE A 11 -14.33 2.90 12.77
CA ILE A 11 -15.35 3.47 11.91
C ILE A 11 -15.99 4.66 12.62
N SER A 12 -16.04 5.80 11.92
CA SER A 12 -16.69 7.02 12.42
C SER A 12 -17.31 7.81 11.27
N LEU A 13 -17.99 8.90 11.58
CA LEU A 13 -18.49 9.85 10.59
C LEU A 13 -17.67 11.14 10.65
N ALA A 14 -17.35 11.68 9.48
CA ALA A 14 -16.84 13.05 9.37
C ALA A 14 -17.96 14.06 9.58
N SER A 15 -17.61 15.35 9.72
CA SER A 15 -18.57 16.44 9.94
C SER A 15 -19.57 16.61 8.79
N ASP A 16 -19.23 16.17 7.59
CA ASP A 16 -20.08 16.20 6.40
C ASP A 16 -20.96 14.93 6.27
N GLY A 17 -20.90 14.01 7.24
CA GLY A 17 -21.63 12.74 7.24
C GLY A 17 -20.96 11.62 6.42
N SER A 18 -19.79 11.85 5.83
CA SER A 18 -19.08 10.81 5.10
C SER A 18 -18.45 9.78 6.07
N LEU A 19 -18.37 8.53 5.62
CA LEU A 19 -17.76 7.45 6.39
C LEU A 19 -16.25 7.63 6.47
N VAL A 20 -15.71 7.54 7.68
CA VAL A 20 -14.27 7.49 7.98
C VAL A 20 -13.89 6.07 8.37
N GLN A 21 -12.86 5.52 7.73
CA GLN A 21 -12.34 4.19 8.02
C GLN A 21 -10.83 4.29 8.24
N LYS A 22 -10.39 3.95 9.44
CA LYS A 22 -8.98 3.94 9.82
C LYS A 22 -8.58 2.55 10.29
N PRO A 23 -7.29 2.16 10.17
CA PRO A 23 -6.82 0.99 10.88
C PRO A 23 -7.03 1.17 12.38
N TYR A 24 -7.37 0.08 13.08
CA TYR A 24 -7.47 0.09 14.54
C TYR A 24 -6.15 0.54 15.16
N SER A 25 -6.21 1.51 16.05
CA SER A 25 -5.02 2.12 16.66
C SER A 25 -4.14 1.14 17.43
N GLY A 26 -4.73 0.06 17.98
CA GLY A 26 -3.99 -1.00 18.68
C GLY A 26 -3.05 -1.81 17.79
N LEU A 27 -3.18 -1.75 16.46
CA LEU A 27 -2.27 -2.44 15.51
C LEU A 27 -0.83 -1.93 15.61
N THR A 28 -0.61 -0.72 16.14
CA THR A 28 0.73 -0.20 16.42
C THR A 28 1.53 -1.07 17.40
N GLY A 29 0.85 -1.86 18.25
CA GLY A 29 1.48 -2.80 19.15
C GLY A 29 2.13 -4.02 18.46
N MET A 30 1.84 -4.24 17.18
CA MET A 30 2.46 -5.29 16.35
C MET A 30 3.76 -4.84 15.69
N ARG A 31 4.12 -3.55 15.78
CA ARG A 31 5.35 -3.02 15.19
C ARG A 31 6.57 -3.50 15.94
N THR A 32 7.53 -4.07 15.21
CA THR A 32 8.85 -4.42 15.78
C THR A 32 9.77 -3.20 15.80
N GLU A 33 10.99 -3.38 16.33
CA GLU A 33 12.04 -2.35 16.29
C GLU A 33 12.58 -2.12 14.86
N THR A 34 12.33 -3.03 13.92
CA THR A 34 12.76 -2.88 12.52
C THR A 34 11.84 -1.90 11.81
N LYS A 35 12.35 -0.70 11.56
CA LYS A 35 11.58 0.39 10.95
C LYS A 35 12.38 1.30 10.03
N VAL A 36 11.65 2.03 9.21
CA VAL A 36 12.12 3.17 8.41
C VAL A 36 11.21 4.36 8.68
N GLU A 37 11.78 5.53 8.90
CA GLU A 37 11.06 6.80 9.01
C GLU A 37 11.87 7.88 8.30
N ARG A 38 11.37 8.40 7.17
CA ARG A 38 12.10 9.35 6.32
C ARG A 38 11.16 10.40 5.72
N THR A 39 11.70 11.60 5.49
CA THR A 39 11.12 12.58 4.57
C THR A 39 11.98 12.61 3.32
N LEU A 40 11.37 12.38 2.16
CA LEU A 40 12.03 12.18 0.88
C LEU A 40 11.53 13.20 -0.15
N GLN A 41 12.42 13.60 -1.06
CA GLN A 41 12.07 14.23 -2.32
C GLN A 41 12.15 13.17 -3.41
N LEU A 42 11.01 12.59 -3.76
CA LEU A 42 10.93 11.47 -4.69
C LEU A 42 10.85 11.97 -6.14
N ASN A 43 11.71 11.42 -6.97
CA ASN A 43 11.63 11.46 -8.43
C ASN A 43 12.31 10.18 -8.94
N GLY A 44 11.63 9.07 -8.77
CA GLY A 44 12.12 7.71 -8.95
C GLY A 44 11.71 6.81 -7.80
N THR A 45 12.54 5.86 -7.45
CA THR A 45 12.24 4.80 -6.49
C THR A 45 13.27 4.80 -5.36
N GLU A 46 12.79 4.63 -4.12
CA GLU A 46 13.60 4.48 -2.91
C GLU A 46 13.26 3.19 -2.17
N SER A 47 14.29 2.44 -1.79
CA SER A 47 14.14 1.21 -1.01
C SER A 47 13.71 1.51 0.43
N LEU A 48 12.85 0.65 0.98
CA LEU A 48 12.44 0.69 2.38
C LEU A 48 13.23 -0.29 3.28
N ALA A 49 14.35 -0.81 2.78
CA ALA A 49 15.25 -1.60 3.63
C ALA A 49 15.66 -0.79 4.89
N PRO A 50 15.77 -1.42 6.08
CA PRO A 50 15.78 -2.87 6.32
C PRO A 50 14.38 -3.53 6.46
N VAL A 51 13.27 -2.79 6.28
CA VAL A 51 11.94 -3.38 6.34
C VAL A 51 11.73 -4.27 5.11
N SER A 52 11.70 -5.56 5.34
CA SER A 52 11.55 -6.60 4.32
C SER A 52 10.81 -7.79 4.94
N GLY A 53 9.70 -8.20 4.34
CA GLY A 53 8.86 -9.27 4.88
C GLY A 53 7.53 -9.36 4.18
N ARG A 54 6.71 -10.30 4.66
CA ARG A 54 5.32 -10.49 4.24
C ARG A 54 4.32 -10.00 5.26
N GLN A 55 4.80 -9.54 6.42
CA GLN A 55 4.05 -8.92 7.50
C GLN A 55 4.68 -7.56 7.74
N VAL A 56 4.19 -6.56 7.00
CA VAL A 56 4.74 -5.20 7.03
C VAL A 56 3.62 -4.16 7.02
N GLU A 57 3.90 -3.05 7.64
CA GLU A 57 3.10 -1.83 7.57
C GLU A 57 3.85 -0.77 6.78
N LEU A 58 3.20 -0.15 5.79
CA LEU A 58 3.74 0.92 4.97
C LEU A 58 2.82 2.13 5.06
N LEU A 59 3.34 3.26 5.47
CA LEU A 59 2.62 4.52 5.58
C LEU A 59 3.34 5.58 4.76
N GLY A 60 2.63 6.20 3.82
CA GLY A 60 3.11 7.32 3.01
C GLY A 60 2.15 8.49 3.02
N GLU A 61 2.68 9.67 3.32
CA GLU A 61 2.01 10.95 3.14
C GLU A 61 2.72 11.68 2.00
N PHE A 62 2.10 11.68 0.81
CA PHE A 62 2.65 12.23 -0.42
C PHE A 62 2.07 13.62 -0.67
N THR A 63 2.90 14.67 -0.66
CA THR A 63 2.49 15.94 -1.25
C THR A 63 2.58 15.78 -2.76
N VAL A 64 1.43 15.62 -3.41
CA VAL A 64 1.31 15.25 -4.83
C VAL A 64 2.03 16.23 -5.72
N GLY A 65 3.08 15.78 -6.43
CA GLY A 65 3.86 16.58 -7.39
C GLY A 65 3.41 16.43 -8.84
N GLY A 66 2.41 15.57 -9.09
CA GLY A 66 1.95 15.18 -10.42
C GLY A 66 2.35 13.75 -10.79
N GLY A 67 1.76 13.19 -11.85
CA GLY A 67 2.04 11.85 -12.32
C GLY A 67 1.66 10.74 -11.32
N GLU A 68 2.50 9.73 -11.21
CA GLU A 68 2.25 8.52 -10.44
C GLU A 68 3.10 8.47 -9.17
N MET A 69 2.51 7.94 -8.08
CA MET A 69 3.18 7.71 -6.81
C MET A 69 2.55 6.56 -6.04
N GLY A 70 3.33 5.97 -5.13
CA GLY A 70 2.83 4.89 -4.30
C GLY A 70 3.91 3.96 -3.75
N PHE A 71 3.52 2.70 -3.57
CA PHE A 71 4.37 1.66 -3.03
C PHE A 71 4.49 0.48 -3.98
N ARG A 72 5.66 -0.16 -3.98
CA ARG A 72 5.84 -1.52 -4.48
C ARG A 72 6.23 -2.41 -3.32
N PHE A 73 5.66 -3.60 -3.25
CA PHE A 73 5.87 -4.52 -2.13
C PHE A 73 5.83 -5.98 -2.60
N LEU A 74 6.23 -6.88 -1.72
CA LEU A 74 6.46 -8.28 -2.08
C LEU A 74 7.36 -8.37 -3.30
N LYS A 75 8.44 -7.59 -3.30
CA LYS A 75 9.38 -7.52 -4.43
C LYS A 75 10.53 -8.50 -4.32
N LYS A 76 11.01 -8.90 -5.49
CA LYS A 76 12.31 -9.50 -5.75
C LYS A 76 12.73 -9.09 -7.16
N GLY A 77 13.72 -8.22 -7.29
CA GLY A 77 14.11 -7.64 -8.57
C GLY A 77 12.98 -6.82 -9.20
N ASP A 78 12.58 -7.16 -10.44
CA ASP A 78 11.49 -6.54 -11.20
C ASP A 78 10.10 -7.13 -10.91
N LYS A 79 10.03 -8.22 -10.13
CA LYS A 79 8.80 -8.89 -9.72
C LYS A 79 8.23 -8.26 -8.44
N GLY A 80 6.90 -8.31 -8.29
CA GLY A 80 6.21 -7.82 -7.09
C GLY A 80 4.83 -7.26 -7.38
N ALA A 81 4.21 -6.71 -6.35
CA ALA A 81 2.96 -5.95 -6.44
C ALA A 81 3.23 -4.45 -6.44
N SER A 82 2.37 -3.66 -7.09
CA SER A 82 2.43 -2.20 -7.02
C SER A 82 1.07 -1.60 -6.68
N LEU A 83 1.06 -0.67 -5.73
CA LEU A 83 -0.06 0.21 -5.41
C LEU A 83 0.30 1.61 -5.93
N THR A 84 -0.40 2.08 -6.94
CA THR A 84 -0.11 3.31 -7.67
C THR A 84 -1.31 4.26 -7.65
N TYR A 85 -1.12 5.47 -7.19
CA TYR A 85 -2.04 6.58 -7.43
C TYR A 85 -1.53 7.41 -8.62
N ASN A 86 -2.40 7.64 -9.59
CA ASN A 86 -2.14 8.53 -10.72
C ASN A 86 -2.93 9.82 -10.53
N SER A 87 -2.20 10.94 -10.34
CA SER A 87 -2.79 12.24 -10.05
C SER A 87 -3.46 12.88 -11.27
N ASP A 88 -3.15 12.44 -12.49
CA ASP A 88 -3.70 13.03 -13.71
C ASP A 88 -5.16 12.59 -13.92
N ASN A 89 -5.49 11.36 -13.57
CA ASN A 89 -6.83 10.80 -13.73
C ASN A 89 -7.54 10.45 -12.40
N GLY A 90 -6.83 10.53 -11.24
CA GLY A 90 -7.39 10.21 -9.92
C GLY A 90 -7.59 8.72 -9.65
N MET A 91 -6.96 7.86 -10.46
CA MET A 91 -7.05 6.40 -10.30
C MET A 91 -6.06 5.89 -9.26
N LEU A 92 -6.55 5.01 -8.40
CA LEU A 92 -5.73 4.15 -7.56
C LEU A 92 -5.74 2.74 -8.16
N THR A 93 -4.57 2.19 -8.43
CA THR A 93 -4.40 0.88 -9.07
C THR A 93 -3.53 0.00 -8.19
N LEU A 94 -4.02 -1.19 -7.87
CA LEU A 94 -3.23 -2.28 -7.31
C LEU A 94 -2.99 -3.31 -8.43
N ASP A 95 -1.74 -3.42 -8.86
CA ASP A 95 -1.31 -4.38 -9.89
C ASP A 95 -0.58 -5.55 -9.22
N LEU A 96 -1.13 -6.74 -9.38
CA LEU A 96 -0.60 -8.00 -8.86
C LEU A 96 -0.04 -8.91 -9.97
N THR A 97 -0.02 -8.44 -11.21
CA THR A 97 0.31 -9.28 -12.37
C THR A 97 1.77 -9.74 -12.40
N ALA A 98 2.66 -8.97 -11.73
CA ALA A 98 4.07 -9.29 -11.61
C ALA A 98 4.42 -10.11 -10.34
N LEU A 99 3.44 -10.52 -9.52
CA LEU A 99 3.68 -11.53 -8.49
C LEU A 99 3.95 -12.88 -9.13
N ASP A 100 4.95 -13.59 -8.61
CA ASP A 100 5.24 -14.96 -9.07
C ASP A 100 4.04 -15.87 -8.77
N ARG A 101 3.75 -16.76 -9.73
CA ARG A 101 2.66 -17.74 -9.66
C ARG A 101 3.23 -19.15 -9.76
N THR A 102 2.55 -20.11 -9.16
CA THR A 102 2.80 -21.53 -9.43
C THR A 102 2.05 -21.96 -10.69
N ALA A 103 2.58 -22.97 -11.39
CA ALA A 103 1.97 -23.50 -12.62
C ALA A 103 0.56 -24.10 -12.39
N ASN A 104 0.14 -24.31 -11.14
CA ASN A 104 -1.12 -24.94 -10.74
C ASN A 104 -2.15 -23.96 -10.19
N ASP A 105 -2.03 -22.66 -10.46
CA ASP A 105 -2.92 -21.61 -9.95
C ASP A 105 -4.31 -21.63 -10.61
N ASN A 106 -5.04 -22.74 -10.48
CA ASN A 106 -6.42 -22.81 -10.92
C ASN A 106 -7.30 -21.92 -10.03
N GLY A 107 -7.74 -20.78 -10.57
CA GLY A 107 -8.69 -19.87 -9.92
C GLY A 107 -8.09 -18.81 -9.02
N VAL A 108 -6.77 -18.68 -8.96
CA VAL A 108 -6.11 -17.57 -8.27
C VAL A 108 -6.01 -16.36 -9.21
N TYR A 109 -6.56 -15.23 -8.76
CA TYR A 109 -6.53 -13.99 -9.52
C TYR A 109 -5.47 -13.03 -8.99
N ASN A 110 -4.31 -13.01 -9.64
CA ASN A 110 -3.31 -11.94 -9.52
C ASN A 110 -3.47 -11.01 -10.72
N GLY A 111 -4.43 -10.11 -10.64
CA GLY A 111 -4.76 -9.18 -11.71
C GLY A 111 -4.56 -7.72 -11.33
N VAL A 112 -5.22 -6.85 -12.07
CA VAL A 112 -5.23 -5.41 -11.83
C VAL A 112 -6.56 -5.01 -11.22
N TYR A 113 -6.49 -4.36 -10.06
CA TYR A 113 -7.64 -3.76 -9.38
C TYR A 113 -7.49 -2.24 -9.45
N ALA A 114 -8.39 -1.57 -10.15
CA ALA A 114 -8.34 -0.13 -10.33
C ALA A 114 -9.65 0.51 -9.89
N VAL A 115 -9.55 1.62 -9.17
CA VAL A 115 -10.69 2.40 -8.69
C VAL A 115 -10.38 3.89 -8.81
N ALA A 116 -11.35 4.66 -9.32
CA ALA A 116 -11.28 6.10 -9.24
C ALA A 116 -11.59 6.53 -7.80
N LEU A 117 -10.73 7.33 -7.18
CA LEU A 117 -11.04 7.89 -5.87
C LEU A 117 -12.24 8.83 -6.01
N PRO A 118 -13.26 8.77 -5.12
CA PRO A 118 -14.42 9.64 -5.17
C PRO A 118 -14.06 11.13 -5.15
N LYS A 119 -12.93 11.47 -4.53
CA LYS A 119 -12.35 12.80 -4.56
C LYS A 119 -10.89 12.68 -5.01
N LYS A 120 -10.60 13.20 -6.20
CA LYS A 120 -9.24 13.28 -6.72
C LYS A 120 -8.35 14.12 -5.81
N VAL A 121 -7.15 13.64 -5.52
CA VAL A 121 -6.13 14.40 -4.78
C VAL A 121 -5.30 15.18 -5.80
N ALA A 122 -5.41 16.49 -5.79
CA ALA A 122 -4.75 17.36 -6.75
C ALA A 122 -3.28 17.61 -6.38
N VAL A 123 -2.52 18.12 -7.35
CA VAL A 123 -1.15 18.59 -7.13
C VAL A 123 -1.12 19.60 -5.97
N GLY A 124 -0.15 19.46 -5.08
CA GLY A 124 0.01 20.24 -3.85
C GLY A 124 -0.83 19.76 -2.66
N GLN A 125 -1.79 18.86 -2.87
CA GLN A 125 -2.53 18.23 -1.78
C GLN A 125 -1.80 17.00 -1.26
N VAL A 126 -2.16 16.55 -0.05
CA VAL A 126 -1.59 15.36 0.55
C VAL A 126 -2.46 14.14 0.24
N LEU A 127 -1.84 13.11 -0.34
CA LEU A 127 -2.36 11.76 -0.43
C LEU A 127 -1.75 10.92 0.69
N LYS A 128 -2.58 10.33 1.54
CA LYS A 128 -2.16 9.35 2.53
C LYS A 128 -2.50 7.95 2.05
N LEU A 129 -1.49 7.11 1.90
CA LEU A 129 -1.63 5.67 1.65
C LEU A 129 -1.09 4.91 2.87
N HIS A 130 -1.90 4.02 3.43
CA HIS A 130 -1.54 3.20 4.56
C HIS A 130 -1.85 1.75 4.23
N VAL A 131 -0.84 0.93 4.14
CA VAL A 131 -0.92 -0.47 3.68
C VAL A 131 -0.44 -1.39 4.78
N PHE A 132 -1.22 -2.39 5.07
CA PHE A 132 -0.81 -3.52 5.90
C PHE A 132 -0.76 -4.77 5.03
N LEU A 133 0.35 -5.48 5.08
CA LEU A 133 0.48 -6.81 4.50
C LEU A 133 0.50 -7.82 5.64
N ASP A 134 -0.33 -8.84 5.52
CA ASP A 134 -0.33 -10.00 6.42
C ASP A 134 -0.38 -11.29 5.59
N GLY A 135 0.81 -11.79 5.26
CA GLY A 135 1.00 -13.00 4.48
C GLY A 135 0.34 -12.95 3.10
N SER A 136 -0.96 -13.21 3.05
CA SER A 136 -1.76 -13.29 1.82
C SER A 136 -2.90 -12.26 1.74
N ILE A 137 -2.87 -11.23 2.59
CA ILE A 137 -3.84 -10.14 2.56
C ILE A 137 -3.09 -8.82 2.51
N ALA A 138 -3.64 -7.88 1.73
CA ALA A 138 -3.33 -6.46 1.85
C ALA A 138 -4.58 -5.71 2.31
N ASP A 139 -4.49 -4.98 3.41
CA ASP A 139 -5.45 -3.99 3.85
C ASP A 139 -4.92 -2.60 3.53
N ILE A 140 -5.66 -1.86 2.72
CA ILE A 140 -5.23 -0.58 2.16
C ILE A 140 -6.21 0.50 2.59
N PHE A 141 -5.68 1.54 3.24
CA PHE A 141 -6.44 2.71 3.69
C PHE A 141 -5.96 3.95 2.93
N ILE A 142 -6.90 4.76 2.47
CA ILE A 142 -6.65 5.94 1.66
C ILE A 142 -7.29 7.15 2.35
N ASN A 143 -6.46 8.15 2.70
CA ASN A 143 -6.86 9.40 3.34
C ASN A 143 -7.72 9.21 4.61
N ASP A 144 -7.55 8.09 5.32
CA ASP A 144 -8.35 7.70 6.49
C ASP A 144 -9.87 7.69 6.21
N THR A 145 -10.28 7.58 4.95
CA THR A 145 -11.68 7.66 4.53
C THR A 145 -12.13 6.39 3.82
N TRP A 146 -11.31 5.90 2.90
CA TRP A 146 -11.63 4.68 2.16
C TRP A 146 -10.68 3.57 2.56
N ALA A 147 -11.22 2.36 2.57
CA ALA A 147 -10.43 1.17 2.81
C ALA A 147 -10.91 0.03 1.93
N TYR A 148 -9.99 -0.78 1.45
CA TYR A 148 -10.31 -2.05 0.82
C TYR A 148 -9.29 -3.12 1.19
N SER A 149 -9.74 -4.37 1.14
CA SER A 149 -8.90 -5.53 1.42
C SER A 149 -8.88 -6.43 0.21
N VAL A 150 -7.72 -6.96 -0.09
CA VAL A 150 -7.53 -7.86 -1.24
C VAL A 150 -6.68 -9.05 -0.84
N ARG A 151 -7.02 -10.22 -1.42
CA ARG A 151 -6.18 -11.41 -1.30
C ARG A 151 -5.02 -11.30 -2.27
N LEU A 152 -3.83 -11.58 -1.76
CA LEU A 152 -2.58 -11.71 -2.50
C LEU A 152 -2.18 -13.19 -2.49
N PHE A 153 -1.49 -13.64 -3.54
CA PHE A 153 -1.03 -15.02 -3.61
C PHE A 153 0.46 -15.07 -3.98
N PRO A 154 1.34 -14.54 -3.07
CA PRO A 154 2.78 -14.59 -3.32
C PRO A 154 3.28 -16.03 -3.15
N THR A 155 3.74 -16.64 -4.24
CA THR A 155 4.25 -18.02 -4.23
C THR A 155 5.75 -18.10 -3.98
N ASN A 156 6.50 -17.07 -4.34
CA ASN A 156 7.94 -17.01 -4.13
C ASN A 156 8.27 -16.43 -2.74
N ALA A 157 8.84 -17.24 -1.86
CA ALA A 157 9.19 -16.84 -0.48
C ALA A 157 10.21 -15.69 -0.42
N GLU A 158 11.00 -15.47 -1.47
CA GLU A 158 11.98 -14.40 -1.54
C GLU A 158 11.40 -13.04 -1.92
N GLN A 159 10.12 -12.97 -2.34
CA GLN A 159 9.42 -11.71 -2.60
C GLN A 159 9.03 -11.05 -1.27
N THR A 160 9.92 -10.24 -0.73
CA THR A 160 9.79 -9.62 0.60
C THR A 160 10.15 -8.13 0.62
N GLU A 161 10.80 -7.61 -0.42
CA GLU A 161 11.27 -6.22 -0.47
C GLU A 161 10.11 -5.25 -0.64
N ALA A 162 10.28 -4.02 -0.14
CA ALA A 162 9.36 -2.92 -0.32
C ALA A 162 10.08 -1.64 -0.78
N GLU A 163 9.38 -0.85 -1.58
CA GLU A 163 9.86 0.41 -2.14
C GLU A 163 8.74 1.45 -2.13
N VAL A 164 9.13 2.73 -2.05
CA VAL A 164 8.28 3.89 -2.31
C VAL A 164 8.74 4.55 -3.61
N PHE A 165 7.83 5.10 -4.40
CA PHE A 165 8.17 5.74 -5.66
C PHE A 165 7.28 6.93 -6.01
N ALA A 166 7.81 7.81 -6.85
CA ALA A 166 7.04 8.81 -7.60
C ALA A 166 7.70 9.08 -8.95
N THR A 167 6.90 9.39 -9.98
CA THR A 167 7.41 9.70 -11.33
C THR A 167 7.74 11.17 -11.54
N ASN A 168 7.25 12.05 -10.67
CA ASN A 168 7.55 13.48 -10.64
C ASN A 168 7.91 13.91 -9.22
N ASN A 169 8.58 15.06 -9.09
CA ASN A 169 9.00 15.61 -7.82
C ASN A 169 7.86 15.64 -6.80
N THR A 170 7.91 14.73 -5.84
CA THR A 170 6.90 14.51 -4.81
C THR A 170 7.58 14.49 -3.45
N THR A 171 7.18 15.37 -2.56
CA THR A 171 7.62 15.25 -1.16
C THR A 171 6.82 14.15 -0.50
N ALA A 172 7.51 13.17 0.07
CA ALA A 172 6.87 12.07 0.78
C ALA A 172 7.43 11.92 2.20
N LYS A 173 6.54 11.88 3.19
CA LYS A 173 6.88 11.41 4.53
C LYS A 173 6.51 9.94 4.59
N VAL A 174 7.50 9.09 4.76
CA VAL A 174 7.35 7.63 4.66
C VAL A 174 7.77 6.98 5.96
N SER A 175 6.94 6.09 6.44
CA SER A 175 7.22 5.20 7.55
C SER A 175 6.91 3.76 7.16
N ALA A 176 7.74 2.82 7.59
CA ALA A 176 7.53 1.39 7.38
C ALA A 176 7.98 0.61 8.61
N TRP A 177 7.27 -0.47 8.92
CA TRP A 177 7.59 -1.36 10.04
C TRP A 177 7.46 -2.82 9.62
N LEU A 178 8.36 -3.65 10.14
CA LEU A 178 8.14 -5.08 10.18
C LEU A 178 7.16 -5.37 11.33
N LEU A 179 6.21 -6.29 11.11
CA LEU A 179 5.19 -6.67 12.08
C LEU A 179 5.48 -8.07 12.63
N ASP A 180 5.10 -8.28 13.89
CA ASP A 180 5.07 -9.60 14.57
C ASP A 180 3.70 -10.27 14.45
#